data_814044fdc8cd94239509fa360dd6b34f
#
_entry.id   814044fdc8cd94239509fa360dd6b34f
#
_cell.length_a   1.000
_cell.length_b   1.000
_cell.length_c   1.000
_cell.angle_alpha   90.00
_cell.angle_beta   90.00
_cell.angle_gamma   90.00
#
_symmetry.space_group_name_H-M   'P 1'
#
loop_
_entity.id
_entity.type
_entity.pdbx_description
1 polymer ?
#
loop_
_entity_poly.entity_id
_entity_poly.type
_entity_poly.pdbx_seq_one_letter_code
_entity_poly.pdbx_strand_id
1 'polypeptide(L)'
;MNDGMAQSSAIFLFLRYCLEDKVDLSMVVSNMDWRQLYSFATKQTIIGICFDGIRRLSEEYPEELKKNPIERDLLMTWMGVSQQIRRQNMKVNGVAAKLYSMLREDGLRCCILKGQGNALMYPNAYSRNPGDIDVWVNASREQITEYAKKHFELGDDIRYQHIETSVDGVPVELHFFPCTMNNPIYNARLQKWFKRNADLQCSNVVSLPDGIGEIAIPTTAFNVIYQLTHLYHHFFDEGIGMRQIIDYFLVVNDFSKNVFLNNKSSKITPSLFTLKEGSTSHPDPLTLRGEGGNRPTRCSEPLRSKDGGPSKVSPDCAGWDRRGVSGDTGSVSCSSASGSSITSVSSASTTDSSASTALVVVQRELKYLGLWKFAGAVMYVLKEVLGLAEDKMIVPMDEKRGRLLLAEIQDGGNFGRHFTKYAGFTHQSMGKKYFLKIWRNMHFVRYYPAEALSEPIFRTWHFFWRVKNKK
;
A
#
# COMPACT_ATOMS: atom_id res chain seq x y z
N MET A 1 22.02 3.54 -30.57
CA MET A 1 21.74 2.84 -29.30
C MET A 1 22.18 3.63 -28.06
N ASN A 2 23.21 4.48 -28.14
CA ASN A 2 23.71 5.23 -26.96
C ASN A 2 22.79 6.39 -26.49
N ASP A 3 22.12 7.11 -27.40
CA ASP A 3 21.30 8.28 -27.02
C ASP A 3 20.08 7.93 -26.20
N GLY A 4 19.38 6.85 -26.52
CA GLY A 4 18.20 6.43 -25.77
C GLY A 4 18.51 5.94 -24.34
N MET A 5 19.68 5.33 -24.11
CA MET A 5 20.12 4.93 -22.77
C MET A 5 20.55 6.14 -21.94
N ALA A 6 21.24 7.10 -22.53
CA ALA A 6 21.66 8.33 -21.86
C ALA A 6 20.44 9.16 -21.42
N GLN A 7 19.44 9.27 -22.29
CA GLN A 7 18.20 10.00 -22.01
C GLN A 7 17.36 9.32 -20.91
N SER A 8 17.25 7.98 -20.92
CA SER A 8 16.58 7.25 -19.83
C SER A 8 17.26 7.49 -18.48
N SER A 9 18.59 7.55 -18.46
CA SER A 9 19.37 7.85 -17.25
C SER A 9 19.11 9.28 -16.75
N ALA A 10 19.00 10.27 -17.66
CA ALA A 10 18.67 11.65 -17.31
C ALA A 10 17.28 11.76 -16.68
N ILE A 11 16.28 11.09 -17.27
CA ILE A 11 14.91 11.05 -16.72
C ILE A 11 14.89 10.41 -15.32
N PHE A 12 15.64 9.32 -15.11
CA PHE A 12 15.68 8.67 -13.79
C PHE A 12 16.39 9.55 -12.75
N LEU A 13 17.46 10.26 -13.10
CA LEU A 13 18.09 11.22 -12.20
C LEU A 13 17.14 12.36 -11.85
N PHE A 14 16.39 12.87 -12.83
CA PHE A 14 15.37 13.89 -12.57
C PHE A 14 14.24 13.35 -11.65
N LEU A 15 13.80 12.11 -11.80
CA LEU A 15 12.82 11.52 -10.89
C LEU A 15 13.35 11.40 -9.46
N ARG A 16 14.61 11.01 -9.28
CA ARG A 16 15.26 11.01 -7.95
C ARG A 16 15.25 12.41 -7.35
N TYR A 17 15.62 13.40 -8.11
CA TYR A 17 15.56 14.79 -7.68
C TYR A 17 14.15 15.24 -7.28
N CYS A 18 13.10 14.83 -7.99
CA CYS A 18 11.71 15.13 -7.62
C CYS A 18 11.30 14.55 -6.25
N LEU A 19 11.97 13.51 -5.76
CA LEU A 19 11.61 12.76 -4.55
C LEU A 19 12.61 12.93 -3.40
N GLU A 20 13.85 13.33 -3.68
CA GLU A 20 14.94 13.43 -2.71
C GLU A 20 15.70 14.78 -2.85
N ASP A 21 16.18 15.30 -1.72
CA ASP A 21 16.78 16.64 -1.66
C ASP A 21 18.27 16.73 -2.08
N LYS A 22 18.91 15.60 -2.46
CA LYS A 22 20.38 15.55 -2.62
C LYS A 22 20.83 14.98 -3.96
N VAL A 23 20.23 15.39 -5.04
CA VAL A 23 20.63 14.95 -6.40
C VAL A 23 21.15 16.16 -7.16
N ASP A 24 22.42 16.13 -7.57
CA ASP A 24 22.97 17.16 -8.45
C ASP A 24 22.48 16.94 -9.90
N LEU A 25 21.81 17.95 -10.43
CA LEU A 25 21.27 17.94 -11.79
C LEU A 25 21.97 18.91 -12.75
N SER A 26 23.04 19.59 -12.36
CA SER A 26 23.70 20.64 -13.15
C SER A 26 24.00 20.22 -14.60
N MET A 27 24.53 19.00 -14.78
CA MET A 27 24.83 18.45 -16.11
C MET A 27 23.60 17.90 -16.83
N VAL A 28 22.58 17.45 -16.08
CA VAL A 28 21.39 16.81 -16.66
C VAL A 28 20.43 17.86 -17.22
N VAL A 29 20.18 18.93 -16.50
CA VAL A 29 19.25 20.00 -16.90
C VAL A 29 19.65 20.62 -18.23
N SER A 30 20.95 20.90 -18.43
CA SER A 30 21.49 21.51 -19.66
C SER A 30 21.25 20.68 -20.93
N ASN A 31 21.01 19.36 -20.79
CA ASN A 31 20.83 18.42 -21.89
C ASN A 31 19.48 17.70 -21.85
N MET A 32 18.54 18.11 -21.01
CA MET A 32 17.24 17.47 -20.86
C MET A 32 16.34 17.73 -22.08
N ASP A 33 15.81 16.68 -22.67
CA ASP A 33 14.68 16.78 -23.59
C ASP A 33 13.37 16.93 -22.81
N TRP A 34 12.89 18.15 -22.67
CA TRP A 34 11.68 18.47 -21.89
C TRP A 34 10.40 17.88 -22.51
N ARG A 35 10.34 17.75 -23.85
CA ARG A 35 9.19 17.13 -24.53
C ARG A 35 9.16 15.64 -24.26
N GLN A 36 10.31 14.98 -24.30
CA GLN A 36 10.42 13.57 -23.99
C GLN A 36 10.09 13.30 -22.51
N LEU A 37 10.58 14.14 -21.60
CA LEU A 37 10.24 14.05 -20.17
C LEU A 37 8.73 14.22 -19.95
N TYR A 38 8.08 15.18 -20.61
CA TYR A 38 6.63 15.37 -20.53
C TYR A 38 5.87 14.15 -21.05
N SER A 39 6.27 13.62 -22.21
CA SER A 39 5.69 12.42 -22.81
C SER A 39 5.83 11.22 -21.88
N PHE A 40 7.01 11.02 -21.30
CA PHE A 40 7.25 9.97 -20.30
C PHE A 40 6.38 10.17 -19.05
N ALA A 41 6.33 11.38 -18.49
CA ALA A 41 5.53 11.70 -17.32
C ALA A 41 4.03 11.47 -17.55
N THR A 42 3.54 11.77 -18.75
CA THR A 42 2.17 11.49 -19.18
C THR A 42 1.90 9.99 -19.26
N LYS A 43 2.76 9.26 -19.97
CA LYS A 43 2.67 7.80 -20.13
C LYS A 43 2.69 7.07 -18.79
N GLN A 44 3.49 7.57 -17.85
CA GLN A 44 3.69 6.97 -16.52
C GLN A 44 2.78 7.55 -15.42
N THR A 45 1.93 8.54 -15.76
CA THR A 45 0.98 9.18 -14.83
C THR A 45 1.68 9.83 -13.62
N ILE A 46 2.74 10.60 -13.88
CA ILE A 46 3.58 11.28 -12.88
C ILE A 46 3.81 12.77 -13.19
N ILE A 47 2.90 13.37 -13.96
CA ILE A 47 3.00 14.76 -14.44
C ILE A 47 3.15 15.75 -13.27
N GLY A 48 2.34 15.61 -12.21
CA GLY A 48 2.34 16.53 -11.08
C GLY A 48 3.66 16.52 -10.33
N ILE A 49 4.24 15.34 -10.08
CA ILE A 49 5.54 15.19 -9.41
C ILE A 49 6.65 15.82 -10.23
N CYS A 50 6.67 15.56 -11.54
CA CYS A 50 7.66 16.14 -12.44
C CYS A 50 7.52 17.65 -12.53
N PHE A 51 6.30 18.21 -12.48
CA PHE A 51 6.10 19.66 -12.47
C PHE A 51 6.61 20.31 -11.19
N ASP A 52 6.40 19.68 -10.02
CA ASP A 52 6.99 20.14 -8.76
C ASP A 52 8.53 20.13 -8.81
N GLY A 53 9.11 19.11 -9.46
CA GLY A 53 10.55 19.06 -9.73
C GLY A 53 11.01 20.22 -10.62
N ILE A 54 10.28 20.56 -11.69
CA ILE A 54 10.60 21.71 -12.56
C ILE A 54 10.51 23.03 -11.78
N ARG A 55 9.50 23.19 -10.93
CA ARG A 55 9.37 24.39 -10.08
C ARG A 55 10.59 24.54 -9.16
N ARG A 56 11.00 23.45 -8.52
CA ARG A 56 12.21 23.44 -7.68
C ARG A 56 13.49 23.72 -8.49
N LEU A 57 13.60 23.20 -9.73
CA LEU A 57 14.70 23.52 -10.62
C LEU A 57 14.80 25.03 -10.92
N SER A 58 13.69 25.71 -11.09
CA SER A 58 13.68 27.16 -11.36
C SER A 58 14.24 28.00 -10.19
N GLU A 59 14.23 27.44 -8.99
CA GLU A 59 14.76 28.04 -7.77
C GLU A 59 16.23 27.62 -7.54
N GLU A 60 16.58 26.37 -7.73
CA GLU A 60 17.90 25.79 -7.40
C GLU A 60 18.91 25.84 -8.56
N TYR A 61 18.45 25.76 -9.82
CA TYR A 61 19.29 25.68 -11.03
C TYR A 61 18.84 26.69 -12.11
N PRO A 62 18.68 28.00 -11.78
CA PRO A 62 18.15 28.98 -12.73
C PRO A 62 19.07 29.20 -13.93
N GLU A 63 20.39 29.12 -13.76
CA GLU A 63 21.36 29.35 -14.85
C GLU A 63 21.40 28.15 -15.84
N GLU A 64 21.28 26.92 -15.35
CA GLU A 64 21.18 25.73 -16.19
C GLU A 64 19.88 25.72 -16.98
N LEU A 65 18.77 26.10 -16.33
CA LEU A 65 17.46 26.21 -16.97
C LEU A 65 17.42 27.32 -18.02
N LYS A 66 18.17 28.43 -17.86
CA LYS A 66 18.34 29.45 -18.88
C LYS A 66 19.09 28.93 -20.13
N LYS A 67 20.07 28.04 -19.94
CA LYS A 67 20.81 27.42 -21.06
C LYS A 67 19.95 26.47 -21.87
N ASN A 68 19.01 25.77 -21.22
CA ASN A 68 18.07 24.85 -21.85
C ASN A 68 16.63 25.13 -21.38
N PRO A 69 16.01 26.23 -21.87
CA PRO A 69 14.71 26.65 -21.39
C PRO A 69 13.60 25.71 -21.87
N ILE A 70 12.61 25.53 -21.00
CA ILE A 70 11.37 24.82 -21.35
C ILE A 70 10.55 25.73 -22.29
N GLU A 71 10.09 25.20 -23.41
CA GLU A 71 9.22 25.95 -24.32
C GLU A 71 7.97 26.46 -23.59
N ARG A 72 7.60 27.70 -23.81
CA ARG A 72 6.51 28.38 -23.12
C ARG A 72 5.20 27.61 -23.17
N ASP A 73 4.82 27.09 -24.34
CA ASP A 73 3.54 26.38 -24.52
C ASP A 73 3.54 25.04 -23.76
N LEU A 74 4.69 24.35 -23.76
CA LEU A 74 4.88 23.13 -23.00
C LEU A 74 4.79 23.39 -21.50
N LEU A 75 5.45 24.45 -21.00
CA LEU A 75 5.42 24.83 -19.60
C LEU A 75 4.00 25.21 -19.15
N MET A 76 3.28 25.98 -19.94
CA MET A 76 1.88 26.38 -19.65
C MET A 76 0.95 25.17 -19.64
N THR A 77 1.14 24.25 -20.58
CA THR A 77 0.38 22.98 -20.63
C THR A 77 0.64 22.15 -19.37
N TRP A 78 1.91 22.00 -18.99
CA TRP A 78 2.30 21.23 -17.81
C TRP A 78 1.74 21.83 -16.51
N MET A 79 1.85 23.15 -16.37
CA MET A 79 1.29 23.90 -15.25
C MET A 79 -0.24 23.71 -15.16
N GLY A 80 -0.95 23.81 -16.30
CA GLY A 80 -2.41 23.62 -16.35
C GLY A 80 -2.83 22.23 -15.88
N VAL A 81 -2.16 21.18 -16.36
CA VAL A 81 -2.41 19.79 -15.94
C VAL A 81 -2.08 19.57 -14.46
N SER A 82 -0.96 20.15 -13.97
CA SER A 82 -0.59 20.06 -12.55
C SER A 82 -1.62 20.69 -11.63
N GLN A 83 -2.17 21.88 -12.01
CA GLN A 83 -3.24 22.53 -11.27
C GLN A 83 -4.55 21.68 -11.28
N GLN A 84 -4.84 21.01 -12.38
CA GLN A 84 -5.97 20.09 -12.45
C GLN A 84 -5.78 18.90 -11.51
N ILE A 85 -4.59 18.31 -11.47
CA ILE A 85 -4.23 17.22 -10.55
C ILE A 85 -4.43 17.68 -9.10
N ARG A 86 -3.94 18.88 -8.73
CA ARG A 86 -4.13 19.43 -7.39
C ARG A 86 -5.62 19.55 -7.03
N ARG A 87 -6.43 20.18 -7.88
CA ARG A 87 -7.89 20.33 -7.65
C ARG A 87 -8.58 18.99 -7.50
N GLN A 88 -8.20 18.00 -8.32
CA GLN A 88 -8.75 16.65 -8.23
C GLN A 88 -8.37 15.98 -6.91
N ASN A 89 -7.13 16.11 -6.43
CA ASN A 89 -6.72 15.59 -5.12
C ASN A 89 -7.52 16.21 -3.97
N MET A 90 -7.76 17.53 -3.99
CA MET A 90 -8.58 18.18 -2.96
C MET A 90 -10.01 17.61 -2.94
N LYS A 91 -10.60 17.40 -4.12
CA LYS A 91 -11.91 16.76 -4.26
C LYS A 91 -11.91 15.32 -3.71
N VAL A 92 -10.93 14.51 -4.11
CA VAL A 92 -10.81 13.11 -3.68
C VAL A 92 -10.57 13.02 -2.17
N ASN A 93 -9.77 13.91 -1.58
CA ASN A 93 -9.57 14.00 -0.14
C ASN A 93 -10.89 14.26 0.59
N GLY A 94 -11.68 15.24 0.13
CA GLY A 94 -12.99 15.54 0.73
C GLY A 94 -13.95 14.37 0.66
N VAL A 95 -14.02 13.68 -0.48
CA VAL A 95 -14.85 12.48 -0.64
C VAL A 95 -14.36 11.33 0.22
N ALA A 96 -13.06 11.11 0.32
CA ALA A 96 -12.48 10.06 1.16
C ALA A 96 -12.79 10.27 2.65
N ALA A 97 -12.64 11.52 3.15
CA ALA A 97 -13.00 11.87 4.53
C ALA A 97 -14.51 11.71 4.81
N LYS A 98 -15.36 12.21 3.90
CA LYS A 98 -16.82 12.06 3.99
C LYS A 98 -17.22 10.59 4.05
N LEU A 99 -16.70 9.77 3.14
CA LEU A 99 -17.01 8.34 3.06
C LEU A 99 -16.53 7.59 4.30
N TYR A 100 -15.33 7.90 4.80
CA TYR A 100 -14.80 7.33 6.02
C TYR A 100 -15.67 7.63 7.23
N SER A 101 -16.09 8.91 7.41
CA SER A 101 -17.00 9.30 8.50
C SER A 101 -18.33 8.60 8.40
N MET A 102 -18.96 8.58 7.21
CA MET A 102 -20.24 7.94 6.96
C MET A 102 -20.23 6.45 7.31
N LEU A 103 -19.20 5.71 6.86
CA LEU A 103 -19.07 4.28 7.19
C LEU A 103 -18.90 4.06 8.70
N ARG A 104 -18.12 4.91 9.38
CA ARG A 104 -17.92 4.81 10.84
C ARG A 104 -19.16 5.13 11.64
N GLU A 105 -19.91 6.15 11.28
CA GLU A 105 -21.18 6.54 11.92
C GLU A 105 -22.20 5.41 11.82
N ASP A 106 -22.19 4.67 10.71
CA ASP A 106 -23.05 3.50 10.48
C ASP A 106 -22.45 2.19 11.09
N GLY A 107 -21.37 2.30 11.90
CA GLY A 107 -20.79 1.17 12.62
C GLY A 107 -19.89 0.26 11.79
N LEU A 108 -19.56 0.64 10.55
CA LEU A 108 -18.66 -0.10 9.67
C LEU A 108 -17.21 0.37 9.81
N ARG A 109 -16.33 -0.54 10.20
CA ARG A 109 -14.89 -0.26 10.29
C ARG A 109 -14.28 -0.39 8.89
N CYS A 110 -13.52 0.61 8.48
CA CYS A 110 -12.92 0.63 7.15
C CYS A 110 -11.53 1.25 7.14
N CYS A 111 -10.81 1.01 6.06
CA CYS A 111 -9.47 1.52 5.80
C CYS A 111 -9.38 1.97 4.33
N ILE A 112 -8.91 3.19 4.07
CA ILE A 112 -8.63 3.68 2.72
C ILE A 112 -7.30 3.11 2.27
N LEU A 113 -7.35 2.32 1.22
CA LEU A 113 -6.17 1.66 0.67
C LEU A 113 -5.45 2.58 -0.34
N LYS A 114 -4.11 2.50 -0.43
CA LYS A 114 -3.33 3.24 -1.45
C LYS A 114 -3.65 4.76 -1.50
N GLY A 115 -3.89 5.28 -2.68
CA GLY A 115 -4.45 6.59 -3.03
C GLY A 115 -4.02 7.72 -2.11
N GLN A 116 -4.95 8.18 -1.31
CA GLN A 116 -4.78 9.36 -0.46
C GLN A 116 -3.82 9.12 0.71
N GLY A 117 -3.78 7.90 1.25
CA GLY A 117 -2.80 7.52 2.27
C GLY A 117 -1.35 7.55 1.74
N ASN A 118 -1.12 7.06 0.52
CA ASN A 118 0.18 7.14 -0.12
C ASN A 118 0.59 8.57 -0.46
N ALA A 119 -0.38 9.41 -0.86
CA ALA A 119 -0.12 10.81 -1.20
C ALA A 119 0.53 11.59 -0.03
N LEU A 120 0.23 11.24 1.22
CA LEU A 120 0.83 11.85 2.41
C LEU A 120 2.35 11.63 2.53
N MET A 121 2.90 10.63 1.85
CA MET A 121 4.33 10.34 1.84
C MET A 121 5.10 11.12 0.77
N TYR A 122 4.42 11.78 -0.15
CA TYR A 122 5.03 12.59 -1.20
C TYR A 122 5.53 13.93 -0.64
N PRO A 123 6.59 14.54 -1.22
CA PRO A 123 7.03 15.89 -0.85
C PRO A 123 5.89 16.92 -0.94
N ASN A 124 5.00 16.74 -1.93
CA ASN A 124 3.75 17.47 -2.05
C ASN A 124 2.61 16.48 -2.30
N ALA A 125 1.74 16.27 -1.31
CA ALA A 125 0.63 15.33 -1.36
C ALA A 125 -0.32 15.57 -2.54
N TYR A 126 -0.40 16.79 -3.03
CA TYR A 126 -1.28 17.17 -4.14
C TYR A 126 -0.67 16.95 -5.54
N SER A 127 0.59 16.56 -5.63
CA SER A 127 1.25 16.29 -6.92
C SER A 127 1.11 14.83 -7.40
N ARG A 128 0.71 13.92 -6.52
CA ARG A 128 0.39 12.54 -6.92
C ARG A 128 -0.85 12.53 -7.79
N ASN A 129 -0.80 11.92 -8.97
CA ASN A 129 -1.98 11.75 -9.81
C ASN A 129 -3.03 10.89 -9.08
N PRO A 130 -4.22 11.44 -8.75
CA PRO A 130 -5.26 10.70 -8.06
C PRO A 130 -5.93 9.69 -9.00
N GLY A 131 -6.58 8.70 -8.42
CA GLY A 131 -7.43 7.72 -9.09
C GLY A 131 -8.77 7.60 -8.37
N ASP A 132 -9.27 6.39 -8.31
CA ASP A 132 -10.38 5.93 -7.48
C ASP A 132 -10.04 5.92 -5.98
N ILE A 133 -11.07 5.78 -5.16
CA ILE A 133 -10.95 5.56 -3.71
C ILE A 133 -11.21 4.10 -3.43
N ASP A 134 -10.17 3.34 -3.08
CA ASP A 134 -10.29 1.96 -2.64
C ASP A 134 -10.59 1.92 -1.13
N VAL A 135 -11.74 1.43 -0.74
CA VAL A 135 -12.15 1.33 0.67
C VAL A 135 -12.27 -0.12 1.08
N TRP A 136 -11.36 -0.60 1.90
CA TRP A 136 -11.50 -1.91 2.51
C TRP A 136 -12.42 -1.84 3.72
N VAL A 137 -13.58 -2.49 3.64
CA VAL A 137 -14.57 -2.55 4.72
C VAL A 137 -14.40 -3.86 5.48
N ASN A 138 -14.17 -3.79 6.79
CA ASN A 138 -14.02 -4.96 7.65
C ASN A 138 -15.39 -5.48 8.11
N ALA A 139 -16.15 -6.02 7.19
CA ALA A 139 -17.47 -6.59 7.38
C ALA A 139 -17.69 -7.79 6.46
N SER A 140 -18.81 -8.51 6.60
CA SER A 140 -19.15 -9.58 5.67
C SER A 140 -19.54 -9.04 4.29
N ARG A 141 -19.41 -9.86 3.25
CA ARG A 141 -19.83 -9.48 1.89
C ARG A 141 -21.30 -9.04 1.85
N GLU A 142 -22.13 -9.73 2.59
CA GLU A 142 -23.57 -9.48 2.67
C GLU A 142 -23.84 -8.10 3.27
N GLN A 143 -23.21 -7.79 4.41
CA GLN A 143 -23.33 -6.49 5.07
C GLN A 143 -22.86 -5.33 4.17
N ILE A 144 -21.70 -5.50 3.51
CA ILE A 144 -21.18 -4.48 2.58
C ILE A 144 -22.11 -4.29 1.40
N THR A 145 -22.67 -5.40 0.87
CA THR A 145 -23.57 -5.34 -0.29
C THR A 145 -24.91 -4.67 0.08
N GLU A 146 -25.47 -4.98 1.23
CA GLU A 146 -26.70 -4.33 1.74
C GLU A 146 -26.48 -2.85 1.99
N TYR A 147 -25.36 -2.51 2.64
CA TYR A 147 -24.97 -1.11 2.87
C TYR A 147 -24.84 -0.34 1.55
N ALA A 148 -24.10 -0.92 0.60
CA ALA A 148 -23.88 -0.30 -0.69
C ALA A 148 -25.19 -0.06 -1.46
N LYS A 149 -26.12 -1.04 -1.46
CA LYS A 149 -27.45 -0.89 -2.08
C LYS A 149 -28.29 0.18 -1.44
N LYS A 150 -28.15 0.40 -0.14
CA LYS A 150 -28.94 1.40 0.60
C LYS A 150 -28.42 2.83 0.38
N HIS A 151 -27.11 3.00 0.26
CA HIS A 151 -26.49 4.33 0.31
C HIS A 151 -25.94 4.84 -1.02
N PHE A 152 -25.76 3.96 -2.03
CA PHE A 152 -25.12 4.31 -3.30
C PHE A 152 -25.92 3.81 -4.49
N GLU A 153 -25.79 4.53 -5.60
CA GLU A 153 -26.18 4.02 -6.91
C GLU A 153 -25.12 3.00 -7.36
N LEU A 154 -25.53 1.76 -7.55
CA LEU A 154 -24.65 0.68 -7.94
C LEU A 154 -24.73 0.46 -9.46
N GLY A 155 -23.58 0.18 -10.07
CA GLY A 155 -23.53 -0.36 -11.41
C GLY A 155 -24.09 -1.79 -11.48
N ASP A 156 -24.29 -2.29 -12.71
CA ASP A 156 -24.91 -3.60 -12.98
C ASP A 156 -24.06 -4.81 -12.51
N ASP A 157 -22.82 -4.62 -12.06
CA ASP A 157 -21.86 -5.69 -11.85
C ASP A 157 -21.15 -5.58 -10.48
N ILE A 158 -21.52 -6.45 -9.54
CA ILE A 158 -20.77 -6.64 -8.30
C ILE A 158 -19.59 -7.55 -8.61
N ARG A 159 -18.37 -7.03 -8.52
CA ARG A 159 -17.16 -7.80 -8.79
C ARG A 159 -16.81 -8.75 -7.64
N TYR A 160 -15.94 -9.72 -7.91
CA TYR A 160 -15.51 -10.66 -6.90
C TYR A 160 -14.81 -9.98 -5.71
N GLN A 161 -14.02 -8.96 -5.97
CA GLN A 161 -13.20 -8.28 -4.97
C GLN A 161 -13.88 -7.07 -4.34
N HIS A 162 -14.70 -6.31 -5.09
CA HIS A 162 -15.27 -5.04 -4.68
C HIS A 162 -16.62 -4.76 -5.35
N ILE A 163 -17.26 -3.72 -4.86
CA ILE A 163 -18.42 -3.08 -5.49
C ILE A 163 -17.96 -1.73 -6.03
N GLU A 164 -18.21 -1.47 -7.31
CA GLU A 164 -17.96 -0.17 -7.93
C GLU A 164 -19.15 0.76 -7.69
N THR A 165 -18.87 1.99 -7.29
CA THR A 165 -19.85 3.08 -7.14
C THR A 165 -19.18 4.43 -7.38
N SER A 166 -19.93 5.50 -7.17
CA SER A 166 -19.43 6.87 -7.27
C SER A 166 -20.01 7.72 -6.13
N VAL A 167 -19.17 8.53 -5.52
CA VAL A 167 -19.59 9.51 -4.50
C VAL A 167 -19.15 10.90 -4.93
N ASP A 168 -20.10 11.81 -5.07
CA ASP A 168 -19.87 13.18 -5.54
C ASP A 168 -19.06 13.23 -6.88
N GLY A 169 -19.26 12.23 -7.76
CA GLY A 169 -18.57 12.10 -9.04
C GLY A 169 -17.11 11.67 -8.92
N VAL A 170 -16.71 11.06 -7.79
CA VAL A 170 -15.42 10.37 -7.60
C VAL A 170 -15.69 8.87 -7.59
N PRO A 171 -14.99 8.08 -8.44
CA PRO A 171 -15.11 6.63 -8.43
C PRO A 171 -14.67 6.05 -7.08
N VAL A 172 -15.43 5.10 -6.56
CA VAL A 172 -15.19 4.43 -5.28
C VAL A 172 -15.33 2.92 -5.47
N GLU A 173 -14.40 2.17 -4.92
CA GLU A 173 -14.44 0.71 -4.85
C GLU A 173 -14.57 0.27 -3.38
N LEU A 174 -15.72 -0.33 -3.02
CA LEU A 174 -15.93 -0.92 -1.70
C LEU A 174 -15.41 -2.35 -1.69
N HIS A 175 -14.23 -2.57 -1.14
CA HIS A 175 -13.54 -3.84 -1.14
C HIS A 175 -14.00 -4.77 -0.03
N PHE A 176 -14.36 -6.00 -0.39
CA PHE A 176 -14.59 -7.12 0.54
C PHE A 176 -13.27 -7.63 1.15
N PHE A 177 -12.20 -7.52 0.38
CA PHE A 177 -10.83 -7.81 0.78
C PHE A 177 -9.85 -7.00 -0.11
N PRO A 178 -8.65 -6.65 0.41
CA PRO A 178 -7.78 -5.68 -0.26
C PRO A 178 -7.28 -6.08 -1.65
N CYS A 179 -6.96 -7.37 -1.86
CA CYS A 179 -6.34 -7.84 -3.10
C CYS A 179 -6.45 -9.37 -3.22
N THR A 180 -6.22 -9.91 -4.42
CA THR A 180 -6.15 -11.35 -4.72
C THR A 180 -4.83 -11.73 -5.36
N MET A 181 -4.50 -13.02 -5.30
CA MET A 181 -3.45 -13.66 -6.08
C MET A 181 -4.06 -14.75 -6.97
N ASN A 182 -3.47 -15.02 -8.13
CA ASN A 182 -3.97 -16.05 -9.04
C ASN A 182 -3.72 -17.46 -8.50
N ASN A 183 -2.60 -17.67 -7.80
CA ASN A 183 -2.32 -18.95 -7.18
C ASN A 183 -3.23 -19.20 -5.98
N PRO A 184 -4.06 -20.29 -5.96
CA PRO A 184 -5.08 -20.49 -4.94
C PRO A 184 -4.48 -20.71 -3.53
N ILE A 185 -3.31 -21.32 -3.42
CA ILE A 185 -2.63 -21.56 -2.14
C ILE A 185 -2.15 -20.24 -1.55
N TYR A 186 -1.44 -19.42 -2.35
CA TYR A 186 -0.98 -18.12 -1.91
C TYR A 186 -2.14 -17.15 -1.65
N ASN A 187 -3.18 -17.20 -2.47
CA ASN A 187 -4.39 -16.42 -2.23
C ASN A 187 -5.07 -16.79 -0.90
N ALA A 188 -5.23 -18.08 -0.60
CA ALA A 188 -5.81 -18.51 0.68
C ALA A 188 -4.98 -18.04 1.89
N ARG A 189 -3.63 -18.05 1.78
CA ARG A 189 -2.73 -17.52 2.81
C ARG A 189 -2.89 -16.00 2.94
N LEU A 190 -2.98 -15.29 1.82
CA LEU A 190 -3.17 -13.84 1.75
C LEU A 190 -4.48 -13.40 2.41
N GLN A 191 -5.61 -14.08 2.11
CA GLN A 191 -6.89 -13.75 2.73
C GLN A 191 -6.89 -13.98 4.25
N LYS A 192 -6.23 -15.03 4.74
CA LYS A 192 -6.02 -15.24 6.18
C LYS A 192 -5.15 -14.12 6.79
N TRP A 193 -4.13 -13.69 6.07
CA TRP A 193 -3.25 -12.60 6.50
C TRP A 193 -4.02 -11.26 6.57
N PHE A 194 -4.84 -10.92 5.59
CA PHE A 194 -5.70 -9.75 5.63
C PHE A 194 -6.65 -9.78 6.82
N LYS A 195 -7.39 -10.86 6.99
CA LYS A 195 -8.36 -11.00 8.09
C LYS A 195 -7.71 -10.82 9.46
N ARG A 196 -6.51 -11.37 9.65
CA ARG A 196 -5.76 -11.25 10.91
C ARG A 196 -5.34 -9.82 11.24
N ASN A 197 -5.10 -9.01 10.22
CA ASN A 197 -4.59 -7.64 10.37
C ASN A 197 -5.66 -6.54 10.23
N ALA A 198 -6.90 -6.86 9.88
CA ALA A 198 -7.93 -5.91 9.50
C ALA A 198 -8.20 -4.85 10.58
N ASP A 199 -8.36 -5.27 11.82
CA ASP A 199 -8.70 -4.38 12.95
C ASP A 199 -7.65 -3.29 13.16
N LEU A 200 -6.37 -3.64 13.06
CA LEU A 200 -5.28 -2.70 13.22
C LEU A 200 -5.28 -1.64 12.10
N GLN A 201 -5.54 -2.08 10.85
CA GLN A 201 -5.54 -1.15 9.71
C GLN A 201 -6.71 -0.17 9.78
N CYS A 202 -7.90 -0.64 10.19
CA CYS A 202 -9.08 0.22 10.38
C CYS A 202 -8.95 1.18 11.57
N SER A 203 -7.96 1.01 12.43
CA SER A 203 -7.71 1.84 13.61
C SER A 203 -6.55 2.83 13.43
N ASN A 204 -5.80 2.73 12.34
CA ASN A 204 -4.65 3.60 12.05
C ASN A 204 -5.11 4.88 11.33
N VAL A 205 -5.60 5.85 12.10
CA VAL A 205 -6.20 7.11 11.59
C VAL A 205 -5.13 8.17 11.39
N VAL A 206 -5.25 8.90 10.29
CA VAL A 206 -4.39 10.04 9.93
C VAL A 206 -5.25 11.23 9.46
N SER A 207 -4.76 12.45 9.69
CA SER A 207 -5.38 13.66 9.19
C SER A 207 -4.96 13.94 7.74
N LEU A 208 -5.91 14.32 6.91
CA LEU A 208 -5.65 14.79 5.55
C LEU A 208 -5.17 16.25 5.55
N PRO A 209 -4.42 16.68 4.50
CA PRO A 209 -3.94 18.06 4.41
C PRO A 209 -5.06 19.10 4.48
N ASP A 210 -4.70 20.31 4.86
CA ASP A 210 -5.57 21.50 4.89
C ASP A 210 -6.83 21.34 5.80
N GLY A 211 -6.79 20.41 6.78
CA GLY A 211 -7.89 20.19 7.70
C GLY A 211 -9.15 19.60 7.06
N ILE A 212 -9.04 18.97 5.89
CA ILE A 212 -10.16 18.41 5.13
C ILE A 212 -10.89 17.30 5.92
N GLY A 213 -10.20 16.60 6.82
CA GLY A 213 -10.76 15.52 7.64
C GLY A 213 -9.75 14.42 7.91
N GLU A 214 -10.25 13.28 8.36
CA GLU A 214 -9.44 12.11 8.74
C GLU A 214 -9.85 10.88 7.94
N ILE A 215 -8.89 9.96 7.77
CA ILE A 215 -9.12 8.64 7.18
C ILE A 215 -8.27 7.59 7.93
N ALA A 216 -8.74 6.35 8.01
CA ALA A 216 -7.87 5.24 8.37
C ALA A 216 -7.08 4.76 7.15
N ILE A 217 -5.80 4.48 7.33
CA ILE A 217 -4.89 3.98 6.29
C ILE A 217 -4.11 2.75 6.78
N PRO A 218 -3.57 1.93 5.89
CA PRO A 218 -2.68 0.84 6.27
C PRO A 218 -1.49 1.31 7.08
N THR A 219 -1.13 0.58 8.15
CA THR A 219 0.15 0.79 8.83
C THR A 219 1.30 0.51 7.86
N THR A 220 2.45 1.14 8.07
CA THR A 220 3.61 1.04 7.18
C THR A 220 4.05 -0.41 6.95
N ALA A 221 4.13 -1.23 8.00
CA ALA A 221 4.54 -2.63 7.86
C ALA A 221 3.53 -3.48 7.08
N PHE A 222 2.22 -3.23 7.24
CA PHE A 222 1.19 -3.87 6.43
C PHE A 222 1.28 -3.38 4.98
N ASN A 223 1.48 -2.09 4.78
CA ASN A 223 1.49 -1.43 3.48
C ASN A 223 2.62 -1.94 2.56
N VAL A 224 3.80 -2.23 3.13
CA VAL A 224 4.93 -2.85 2.42
C VAL A 224 4.53 -4.19 1.78
N ILE A 225 3.78 -5.04 2.49
CA ILE A 225 3.36 -6.35 1.97
C ILE A 225 2.15 -6.19 1.04
N TYR A 226 1.16 -5.39 1.46
CA TYR A 226 -0.07 -5.17 0.70
C TYR A 226 0.21 -4.56 -0.67
N GLN A 227 0.96 -3.46 -0.75
CA GLN A 227 1.22 -2.81 -2.02
C GLN A 227 2.10 -3.65 -2.95
N LEU A 228 3.04 -4.42 -2.40
CA LEU A 228 3.80 -5.39 -3.20
C LEU A 228 2.89 -6.46 -3.80
N THR A 229 1.93 -6.98 -3.02
CA THR A 229 0.93 -7.93 -3.52
C THR A 229 0.08 -7.31 -4.63
N HIS A 230 -0.33 -6.06 -4.43
CA HIS A 230 -1.11 -5.31 -5.40
C HIS A 230 -0.33 -5.06 -6.70
N LEU A 231 0.97 -4.69 -6.61
CA LEU A 231 1.87 -4.59 -7.76
C LEU A 231 1.98 -5.94 -8.49
N TYR A 232 2.10 -7.05 -7.74
CA TYR A 232 2.21 -8.38 -8.30
C TYR A 232 0.93 -8.79 -9.03
N HIS A 233 -0.24 -8.50 -8.47
CA HIS A 233 -1.52 -8.71 -9.12
C HIS A 233 -1.61 -7.96 -10.45
N HIS A 234 -1.35 -6.64 -10.45
CA HIS A 234 -1.40 -5.84 -11.68
C HIS A 234 -0.34 -6.23 -12.71
N PHE A 235 0.85 -6.64 -12.28
CA PHE A 235 1.89 -7.12 -13.18
C PHE A 235 1.39 -8.27 -14.06
N PHE A 236 0.58 -9.18 -13.52
CA PHE A 236 -0.03 -10.29 -14.29
C PHE A 236 -1.32 -9.91 -15.00
N ASP A 237 -2.09 -8.97 -14.49
CA ASP A 237 -3.38 -8.63 -15.11
C ASP A 237 -3.25 -7.57 -16.21
N GLU A 238 -2.68 -6.41 -15.91
CA GLU A 238 -2.70 -5.25 -16.81
C GLU A 238 -1.31 -4.71 -17.13
N GLY A 239 -0.40 -4.80 -16.19
CA GLY A 239 0.89 -4.14 -16.14
C GLY A 239 0.92 -3.05 -15.08
N ILE A 240 2.12 -2.62 -14.72
CA ILE A 240 2.37 -1.58 -13.71
C ILE A 240 3.14 -0.42 -14.32
N GLY A 241 2.94 0.79 -13.79
CA GLY A 241 3.62 2.00 -14.23
C GLY A 241 4.49 2.62 -13.15
N MET A 242 5.20 3.69 -13.51
CA MET A 242 6.13 4.37 -12.61
C MET A 242 5.42 5.00 -11.42
N ARG A 243 4.16 5.44 -11.55
CA ARG A 243 3.38 5.95 -10.40
C ARG A 243 3.29 4.93 -9.27
N GLN A 244 2.96 3.67 -9.59
CA GLN A 244 2.88 2.61 -8.57
C GLN A 244 4.27 2.26 -8.00
N ILE A 245 5.33 2.36 -8.79
CA ILE A 245 6.71 2.17 -8.34
C ILE A 245 7.14 3.29 -7.39
N ILE A 246 6.79 4.54 -7.67
CA ILE A 246 7.05 5.67 -6.77
C ILE A 246 6.26 5.54 -5.47
N ASP A 247 4.97 5.19 -5.54
CA ASP A 247 4.17 4.89 -4.35
C ASP A 247 4.89 3.86 -3.46
N TYR A 248 5.37 2.78 -4.06
CA TYR A 248 6.05 1.71 -3.32
C TYR A 248 7.43 2.11 -2.80
N PHE A 249 8.17 2.93 -3.54
CA PHE A 249 9.45 3.52 -3.08
C PHE A 249 9.24 4.32 -1.79
N LEU A 250 8.22 5.15 -1.75
CA LEU A 250 7.90 5.96 -0.57
C LEU A 250 7.46 5.09 0.61
N VAL A 251 6.68 4.04 0.36
CA VAL A 251 6.29 3.07 1.40
C VAL A 251 7.52 2.35 1.98
N VAL A 252 8.48 1.92 1.15
CA VAL A 252 9.72 1.28 1.62
C VAL A 252 10.58 2.26 2.42
N ASN A 253 10.70 3.51 1.96
CA ASN A 253 11.41 4.55 2.71
C ASN A 253 10.75 4.87 4.05
N ASP A 254 9.43 4.97 4.10
CA ASP A 254 8.68 5.19 5.34
C ASP A 254 8.84 4.01 6.31
N PHE A 255 8.75 2.78 5.80
CA PHE A 255 9.02 1.58 6.60
C PHE A 255 10.43 1.61 7.20
N SER A 256 11.44 1.88 6.40
CA SER A 256 12.83 1.95 6.86
C SER A 256 13.02 3.03 7.91
N LYS A 257 12.45 4.24 7.72
CA LYS A 257 12.49 5.31 8.71
C LYS A 257 11.86 4.87 10.04
N ASN A 258 10.68 4.25 10.01
CA ASN A 258 9.97 3.81 11.21
C ASN A 258 10.71 2.68 11.93
N VAL A 259 11.34 1.77 11.18
CA VAL A 259 12.18 0.71 11.75
C VAL A 259 13.40 1.29 12.46
N PHE A 260 14.08 2.30 11.87
CA PHE A 260 15.28 2.92 12.46
C PHE A 260 14.97 3.95 13.56
N LEU A 261 13.85 4.69 13.49
CA LEU A 261 13.48 5.69 14.50
C LEU A 261 13.04 5.04 15.82
N ASN A 262 12.35 3.91 15.78
CA ASN A 262 11.97 3.17 16.99
C ASN A 262 13.18 2.64 17.77
N ASN A 263 14.36 2.57 17.14
CA ASN A 263 15.62 2.25 17.83
C ASN A 263 16.15 3.39 18.70
N LYS A 264 15.74 4.64 18.47
CA LYS A 264 16.22 5.81 19.24
C LYS A 264 15.30 6.19 20.40
N SER A 265 14.06 5.68 20.42
CA SER A 265 13.06 6.02 21.45
C SER A 265 12.59 4.75 22.17
N SER A 266 13.25 4.41 23.27
CA SER A 266 12.97 3.21 24.09
C SER A 266 11.67 3.29 24.94
N LYS A 267 10.60 3.95 24.46
CA LYS A 267 9.34 4.11 25.22
C LYS A 267 8.05 3.93 24.42
N ILE A 268 8.06 3.31 23.23
CA ILE A 268 6.81 3.00 22.55
C ILE A 268 6.75 1.49 22.29
N THR A 269 5.80 0.85 22.96
CA THR A 269 5.47 -0.57 22.87
C THR A 269 5.24 -0.98 21.41
N PRO A 270 5.84 -2.07 20.91
CA PRO A 270 5.66 -2.50 19.53
C PRO A 270 4.32 -3.21 19.35
N SER A 271 3.26 -2.47 19.04
CA SER A 271 2.02 -3.05 18.50
C SER A 271 2.05 -3.16 16.97
N LEU A 272 3.24 -3.37 16.40
CA LEU A 272 3.41 -3.48 14.94
C LEU A 272 2.78 -4.75 14.34
N PHE A 273 2.64 -5.79 15.16
CA PHE A 273 1.91 -7.02 14.83
C PHE A 273 1.39 -7.63 16.13
N THR A 274 0.11 -7.85 16.26
CA THR A 274 -0.45 -8.69 17.32
C THR A 274 -0.06 -10.14 17.05
N LEU A 275 1.11 -10.55 17.51
CA LEU A 275 1.47 -11.95 17.64
C LEU A 275 0.70 -12.52 18.83
N LYS A 276 -0.50 -13.06 18.64
CA LYS A 276 -0.95 -14.15 19.48
C LYS A 276 -0.10 -15.35 19.09
N GLU A 277 0.85 -15.69 19.92
CA GLU A 277 1.54 -16.98 19.86
C GLU A 277 0.49 -18.09 20.06
N GLY A 278 -0.04 -18.59 18.95
CA GLY A 278 -0.71 -19.87 18.92
C GLY A 278 0.38 -20.93 18.84
N SER A 279 0.45 -21.78 19.87
CA SER A 279 1.28 -22.95 19.95
C SER A 279 1.30 -23.71 18.62
N THR A 280 2.39 -23.64 17.89
CA THR A 280 2.65 -24.48 16.73
C THR A 280 3.30 -25.78 17.20
N SER A 281 2.48 -26.78 17.52
CA SER A 281 2.90 -28.15 17.39
C SER A 281 2.88 -28.50 15.90
N HIS A 282 4.04 -28.66 15.27
CA HIS A 282 4.20 -29.29 13.98
C HIS A 282 3.74 -30.76 14.09
N PRO A 283 2.96 -31.30 13.15
CA PRO A 283 2.92 -32.73 12.95
C PRO A 283 4.06 -33.13 12.00
N ASP A 284 4.97 -33.94 12.52
CA ASP A 284 5.93 -34.70 11.70
C ASP A 284 5.20 -35.65 10.75
N PRO A 285 5.72 -35.90 9.56
CA PRO A 285 5.14 -36.85 8.63
C PRO A 285 5.63 -38.27 8.92
N LEU A 286 4.66 -39.19 8.90
CA LEU A 286 4.81 -40.65 8.70
C LEU A 286 5.30 -41.52 9.87
N THR A 287 4.34 -42.17 10.56
CA THR A 287 4.42 -43.59 10.80
C THR A 287 2.99 -44.21 10.80
N LEU A 288 2.75 -45.05 9.80
CA LEU A 288 1.69 -46.02 9.78
C LEU A 288 1.96 -47.13 10.80
N ARG A 289 1.08 -47.34 11.78
CA ARG A 289 0.71 -48.71 12.25
C ARG A 289 -0.56 -48.65 13.09
N GLY A 290 -1.39 -49.66 12.88
CA GLY A 290 -2.76 -49.77 13.20
C GLY A 290 -3.08 -50.32 14.61
N GLU A 291 -4.34 -50.66 14.71
CA GLU A 291 -5.05 -51.41 15.74
C GLU A 291 -5.66 -50.64 16.90
N GLY A 292 -6.98 -50.62 16.96
CA GLY A 292 -7.82 -51.44 17.85
C GLY A 292 -8.79 -50.58 18.67
N GLY A 293 -10.02 -50.58 18.28
CA GLY A 293 -11.28 -50.74 19.03
C GLY A 293 -11.51 -50.06 20.38
N ASN A 294 -12.49 -49.19 20.48
CA ASN A 294 -13.73 -49.39 21.25
C ASN A 294 -14.55 -48.08 21.37
N ARG A 295 -15.78 -48.14 20.94
CA ARG A 295 -16.92 -47.33 21.44
C ARG A 295 -17.55 -48.09 22.62
N PRO A 296 -18.56 -47.54 23.41
CA PRO A 296 -19.17 -46.22 23.47
C PRO A 296 -19.42 -45.74 24.93
N THR A 297 -19.97 -44.54 25.12
CA THR A 297 -21.22 -44.37 25.91
C THR A 297 -21.75 -42.94 25.90
N ARG A 298 -23.02 -42.88 25.72
CA ARG A 298 -23.98 -41.78 25.77
C ARG A 298 -24.38 -41.47 27.22
N CYS A 299 -24.70 -40.21 27.53
CA CYS A 299 -25.75 -39.77 28.47
C CYS A 299 -25.60 -38.26 28.62
N SER A 300 -26.49 -37.42 28.53
CA SER A 300 -27.94 -37.19 28.62
C SER A 300 -28.08 -35.73 29.08
N GLU A 301 -28.85 -34.94 28.33
CA GLU A 301 -29.53 -33.75 28.88
C GLU A 301 -30.51 -34.18 29.98
N PRO A 302 -31.04 -33.29 30.85
CA PRO A 302 -31.96 -32.22 30.45
C PRO A 302 -32.13 -31.01 31.41
N LEU A 303 -32.93 -30.07 30.95
CA LEU A 303 -34.09 -29.38 31.53
C LEU A 303 -34.00 -27.85 31.74
N ARG A 304 -35.02 -27.26 31.15
CA ARG A 304 -35.58 -25.93 31.25
C ARG A 304 -35.95 -25.53 32.68
N SER A 305 -35.91 -24.21 32.97
CA SER A 305 -37.06 -23.54 33.58
C SER A 305 -37.12 -22.05 33.21
N LYS A 306 -38.36 -21.63 33.10
CA LYS A 306 -38.91 -20.32 32.69
C LYS A 306 -38.90 -19.33 33.87
N ASP A 307 -39.15 -18.09 33.47
CA ASP A 307 -39.95 -17.05 34.13
C ASP A 307 -39.21 -15.83 34.75
N GLY A 308 -39.70 -14.66 34.34
CA GLY A 308 -39.78 -13.47 35.16
C GLY A 308 -39.27 -12.17 34.47
N GLY A 309 -40.19 -11.43 33.86
CA GLY A 309 -39.98 -10.06 33.33
C GLY A 309 -40.05 -8.99 34.43
N PRO A 310 -40.39 -7.72 34.14
CA PRO A 310 -39.45 -6.61 34.13
C PRO A 310 -39.67 -5.59 35.25
N SER A 311 -38.71 -4.71 35.52
CA SER A 311 -39.01 -3.44 36.17
C SER A 311 -38.12 -2.30 35.72
N LYS A 312 -38.79 -1.24 35.31
CA LYS A 312 -38.31 0.12 35.07
C LYS A 312 -37.76 0.73 36.38
N VAL A 313 -36.87 1.71 36.26
CA VAL A 313 -36.98 3.09 36.74
C VAL A 313 -35.70 3.88 36.42
N SER A 314 -35.87 5.00 35.74
CA SER A 314 -35.00 6.19 35.67
C SER A 314 -35.39 7.12 36.86
N PRO A 315 -34.92 8.38 36.92
CA PRO A 315 -33.62 9.02 36.66
C PRO A 315 -33.15 9.85 37.88
N ASP A 316 -32.15 10.68 37.69
CA ASP A 316 -31.98 12.02 38.26
C ASP A 316 -30.62 12.36 38.88
N CYS A 317 -30.13 13.45 38.32
CA CYS A 317 -29.62 14.70 38.89
C CYS A 317 -28.17 14.81 39.38
N ALA A 318 -27.42 15.51 38.60
CA ALA A 318 -26.90 16.88 38.85
C ALA A 318 -25.83 17.09 39.94
N GLY A 319 -24.83 17.86 39.57
CA GLY A 319 -24.17 18.79 40.48
C GLY A 319 -22.68 18.97 40.31
N TRP A 320 -22.29 19.97 39.57
CA TRP A 320 -21.30 21.01 39.82
C TRP A 320 -20.45 20.89 41.08
N ASP A 321 -19.12 21.01 41.01
CA ASP A 321 -18.50 22.28 41.42
C ASP A 321 -16.99 22.36 41.07
N ARG A 322 -16.58 23.58 40.67
CA ARG A 322 -15.21 24.04 40.54
C ARG A 322 -14.67 24.48 41.93
N ARG A 323 -13.35 24.39 42.12
CA ARG A 323 -12.40 25.29 42.79
C ARG A 323 -11.08 24.49 42.97
N GLY A 324 -9.92 24.92 42.56
CA GLY A 324 -9.21 26.18 42.62
C GLY A 324 -8.23 26.20 43.82
N VAL A 325 -6.95 26.55 43.56
CA VAL A 325 -5.91 27.05 44.50
C VAL A 325 -4.62 26.19 44.49
N SER A 326 -3.60 26.63 43.80
CA SER A 326 -2.34 27.38 44.04
C SER A 326 -1.40 26.87 45.19
N GLY A 327 -0.10 26.69 44.79
CA GLY A 327 1.10 27.06 45.54
C GLY A 327 1.70 25.94 46.35
N ASP A 328 2.92 25.55 46.24
CA ASP A 328 4.07 26.31 46.70
C ASP A 328 5.40 25.61 46.44
N THR A 329 6.42 26.35 46.33
CA THR A 329 7.83 26.05 46.13
C THR A 329 8.49 25.35 47.33
N GLY A 330 9.42 24.44 47.09
CA GLY A 330 10.29 23.89 48.14
C GLY A 330 11.55 23.25 47.56
N SER A 331 12.59 24.07 47.45
CA SER A 331 13.97 23.65 47.24
C SER A 331 14.59 23.12 48.52
N VAL A 332 15.25 21.94 48.46
CA VAL A 332 16.30 21.60 49.48
C VAL A 332 17.44 20.88 48.78
N SER A 333 18.62 21.40 49.02
CA SER A 333 19.93 20.98 48.56
C SER A 333 20.63 19.99 49.50
N CYS A 334 21.66 19.32 48.93
CA CYS A 334 22.87 18.70 49.56
C CYS A 334 22.71 17.35 50.25
N SER A 335 23.48 16.35 49.87
CA SER A 335 24.90 16.22 50.16
C SER A 335 25.52 14.95 49.57
N SER A 336 26.80 15.07 49.32
CA SER A 336 27.77 14.10 48.81
C SER A 336 28.05 12.91 49.71
N ALA A 337 28.26 11.69 49.12
CA ALA A 337 29.20 10.71 49.66
C ALA A 337 29.67 9.74 48.56
N SER A 338 30.91 9.80 48.28
CA SER A 338 31.97 8.85 47.87
C SER A 338 31.64 7.39 47.47
N GLY A 339 32.02 7.02 46.24
CA GLY A 339 33.00 6.01 45.90
C GLY A 339 32.62 4.54 45.99
N SER A 340 32.40 3.91 44.81
CA SER A 340 33.01 2.61 44.54
C SER A 340 32.92 2.32 43.02
N SER A 341 34.07 2.06 42.47
CA SER A 341 34.30 1.61 41.09
C SER A 341 33.58 0.29 40.82
N ILE A 342 32.65 0.30 39.84
CA ILE A 342 32.15 -0.92 39.21
C ILE A 342 32.36 -0.76 37.70
N THR A 343 33.15 -1.69 37.17
CA THR A 343 33.49 -1.96 35.82
C THR A 343 32.31 -1.74 34.85
N SER A 344 32.55 -0.90 33.86
CA SER A 344 31.71 -0.72 32.68
C SER A 344 31.64 -2.02 31.86
N VAL A 345 30.56 -2.77 32.02
CA VAL A 345 30.15 -3.78 31.05
C VAL A 345 29.35 -3.04 29.99
N SER A 346 29.87 -3.05 28.78
CA SER A 346 29.32 -2.43 27.58
C SER A 346 27.86 -2.85 27.33
N SER A 347 26.95 -1.89 27.54
CA SER A 347 25.54 -1.99 27.12
C SER A 347 25.41 -1.66 25.61
N ALA A 348 25.98 -2.50 24.75
CA ALA A 348 25.93 -2.33 23.30
C ALA A 348 25.28 -3.55 22.65
N SER A 349 24.02 -3.91 23.01
CA SER A 349 23.37 -5.02 22.28
C SER A 349 21.84 -5.06 22.32
N THR A 350 21.11 -4.07 22.88
CA THR A 350 19.65 -4.15 22.97
C THR A 350 18.87 -3.29 21.97
N THR A 351 19.53 -2.40 21.25
CA THR A 351 18.88 -1.50 20.27
C THR A 351 18.76 -2.07 18.86
N ASP A 352 19.63 -3.04 18.53
CA ASP A 352 19.63 -3.71 17.20
C ASP A 352 18.53 -4.78 17.03
N SER A 353 17.94 -5.24 18.13
CA SER A 353 17.04 -6.40 18.11
C SER A 353 15.61 -6.10 17.59
N SER A 354 15.06 -4.91 17.80
CA SER A 354 13.66 -4.61 17.44
C SER A 354 13.48 -4.26 15.96
N ALA A 355 14.43 -3.51 15.38
CA ALA A 355 14.44 -3.18 13.97
C ALA A 355 14.68 -4.41 13.10
N SER A 356 15.62 -5.24 13.53
CA SER A 356 15.89 -6.56 12.97
C SER A 356 14.62 -7.42 12.99
N THR A 357 13.83 -7.35 14.07
CA THR A 357 12.60 -8.13 14.23
C THR A 357 11.52 -7.73 13.22
N ALA A 358 11.24 -6.45 13.00
CA ALA A 358 10.22 -6.00 12.06
C ALA A 358 10.56 -6.39 10.60
N LEU A 359 11.81 -6.21 10.19
CA LEU A 359 12.29 -6.62 8.87
C LEU A 359 12.21 -8.14 8.69
N VAL A 360 12.62 -8.91 9.71
CA VAL A 360 12.55 -10.38 9.68
C VAL A 360 11.11 -10.86 9.55
N VAL A 361 10.16 -10.21 10.24
CA VAL A 361 8.73 -10.54 10.12
C VAL A 361 8.23 -10.26 8.70
N VAL A 362 8.52 -9.09 8.13
CA VAL A 362 8.16 -8.77 6.73
C VAL A 362 8.77 -9.80 5.77
N GLN A 363 10.04 -10.12 5.90
CA GLN A 363 10.71 -11.11 5.07
C GLN A 363 10.08 -12.51 5.16
N ARG A 364 9.70 -12.93 6.38
CA ARG A 364 9.00 -14.21 6.61
C ARG A 364 7.64 -14.23 5.91
N GLU A 365 6.85 -13.16 6.06
CA GLU A 365 5.54 -13.06 5.41
C GLU A 365 5.67 -13.01 3.88
N LEU A 366 6.66 -12.31 3.32
CA LEU A 366 6.92 -12.30 1.88
C LEU A 366 7.25 -13.70 1.33
N LYS A 367 8.02 -14.50 2.08
CA LYS A 367 8.29 -15.91 1.73
C LYS A 367 7.03 -16.76 1.82
N TYR A 368 6.26 -16.62 2.90
CA TYR A 368 5.02 -17.36 3.14
C TYR A 368 3.96 -17.10 2.06
N LEU A 369 3.87 -15.85 1.58
CA LEU A 369 2.94 -15.40 0.54
C LEU A 369 3.47 -15.64 -0.89
N GLY A 370 4.70 -16.17 -1.06
CA GLY A 370 5.29 -16.44 -2.38
C GLY A 370 5.77 -15.18 -3.12
N LEU A 371 5.90 -14.05 -2.43
CA LEU A 371 6.24 -12.74 -3.02
C LEU A 371 7.75 -12.46 -3.07
N TRP A 372 8.59 -13.30 -2.45
CA TRP A 372 10.02 -13.06 -2.29
C TRP A 372 10.76 -12.70 -3.58
N LYS A 373 10.52 -13.46 -4.66
CA LYS A 373 11.19 -13.25 -5.95
C LYS A 373 10.74 -11.95 -6.63
N PHE A 374 9.46 -11.62 -6.50
CA PHE A 374 8.93 -10.37 -7.04
C PHE A 374 9.40 -9.16 -6.23
N ALA A 375 9.49 -9.29 -4.91
CA ALA A 375 10.08 -8.29 -4.05
C ALA A 375 11.52 -7.96 -4.49
N GLY A 376 12.36 -8.96 -4.75
CA GLY A 376 13.73 -8.77 -5.25
C GLY A 376 13.78 -8.04 -6.60
N ALA A 377 12.84 -8.33 -7.50
CA ALA A 377 12.73 -7.61 -8.77
C ALA A 377 12.35 -6.14 -8.57
N VAL A 378 11.41 -5.87 -7.65
CA VAL A 378 11.02 -4.49 -7.32
C VAL A 378 12.18 -3.74 -6.66
N MET A 379 12.93 -4.36 -5.73
CA MET A 379 14.12 -3.72 -5.11
C MET A 379 15.15 -3.28 -6.18
N TYR A 380 15.38 -4.11 -7.21
CA TYR A 380 16.22 -3.71 -8.33
C TYR A 380 15.69 -2.46 -9.03
N VAL A 381 14.39 -2.41 -9.37
CA VAL A 381 13.79 -1.26 -10.04
C VAL A 381 13.86 0.00 -9.17
N LEU A 382 13.58 -0.12 -7.87
CA LEU A 382 13.68 1.00 -6.93
C LEU A 382 15.11 1.56 -6.84
N LYS A 383 16.13 0.68 -6.84
CA LYS A 383 17.53 1.11 -6.85
C LYS A 383 17.91 1.79 -8.17
N GLU A 384 17.66 1.13 -9.29
CA GLU A 384 18.10 1.60 -10.61
C GLU A 384 17.39 2.90 -11.04
N VAL A 385 16.09 3.03 -10.75
CA VAL A 385 15.30 4.18 -11.17
C VAL A 385 15.30 5.29 -10.13
N LEU A 386 15.04 4.95 -8.88
CA LEU A 386 14.75 5.91 -7.81
C LEU A 386 15.86 6.02 -6.76
N GLY A 387 16.99 5.30 -6.93
CA GLY A 387 18.14 5.43 -6.05
C GLY A 387 17.96 4.85 -4.64
N LEU A 388 17.08 3.86 -4.44
CA LEU A 388 16.89 3.23 -3.13
C LEU A 388 18.23 2.75 -2.57
N ALA A 389 18.59 3.22 -1.39
CA ALA A 389 19.80 2.82 -0.70
C ALA A 389 19.73 1.32 -0.27
N GLU A 390 20.86 0.63 -0.28
CA GLU A 390 20.91 -0.83 -0.03
C GLU A 390 20.48 -1.19 1.39
N ASP A 391 20.76 -0.35 2.37
CA ASP A 391 20.37 -0.52 3.76
C ASP A 391 18.85 -0.40 3.98
N LYS A 392 18.13 0.20 3.03
CA LYS A 392 16.66 0.32 3.05
C LYS A 392 15.95 -0.83 2.33
N MET A 393 16.67 -1.73 1.69
CA MET A 393 16.07 -2.85 0.97
C MET A 393 15.43 -3.86 1.93
N ILE A 394 14.17 -4.20 1.67
CA ILE A 394 13.44 -5.20 2.47
C ILE A 394 13.87 -6.66 2.15
N VAL A 395 14.36 -6.90 0.94
CA VAL A 395 14.94 -8.17 0.49
C VAL A 395 16.12 -7.88 -0.45
N PRO A 396 17.07 -8.84 -0.63
CA PRO A 396 18.10 -8.71 -1.65
C PRO A 396 17.50 -8.52 -3.05
N MET A 397 18.10 -7.66 -3.86
CA MET A 397 17.64 -7.42 -5.23
C MET A 397 17.87 -8.64 -6.14
N ASP A 398 16.95 -8.85 -7.08
CA ASP A 398 17.05 -9.83 -8.16
C ASP A 398 17.18 -9.10 -9.50
N GLU A 399 18.39 -8.90 -9.95
CA GLU A 399 18.70 -8.14 -11.15
C GLU A 399 18.01 -8.71 -12.40
N LYS A 400 18.06 -10.05 -12.56
CA LYS A 400 17.47 -10.68 -13.76
C LYS A 400 15.97 -10.44 -13.89
N ARG A 401 15.23 -10.59 -12.78
CA ARG A 401 13.79 -10.30 -12.74
C ARG A 401 13.51 -8.82 -12.74
N GLY A 402 14.38 -8.02 -12.14
CA GLY A 402 14.28 -6.57 -12.10
C GLY A 402 14.43 -5.93 -13.48
N ARG A 403 15.37 -6.38 -14.30
CA ARG A 403 15.52 -5.92 -15.69
C ARG A 403 14.27 -6.23 -16.54
N LEU A 404 13.69 -7.43 -16.37
CA LEU A 404 12.43 -7.79 -17.02
C LEU A 404 11.31 -6.85 -16.58
N LEU A 405 11.17 -6.63 -15.26
CA LEU A 405 10.14 -5.78 -14.69
C LEU A 405 10.27 -4.32 -15.18
N LEU A 406 11.48 -3.77 -15.19
CA LEU A 406 11.76 -2.43 -15.67
C LEU A 406 11.40 -2.27 -17.15
N ALA A 407 11.74 -3.25 -17.99
CA ALA A 407 11.38 -3.25 -19.41
C ALA A 407 9.85 -3.26 -19.60
N GLU A 408 9.11 -4.05 -18.84
CA GLU A 408 7.63 -4.07 -18.90
C GLU A 408 7.01 -2.73 -18.46
N ILE A 409 7.58 -2.06 -17.43
CA ILE A 409 7.13 -0.74 -16.96
C ILE A 409 7.35 0.33 -18.05
N GLN A 410 8.51 0.33 -18.67
CA GLN A 410 8.86 1.30 -19.71
C GLN A 410 8.01 1.12 -20.99
N ASP A 411 7.78 -0.12 -21.40
CA ASP A 411 6.97 -0.43 -22.58
C ASP A 411 5.48 -0.18 -22.33
N GLY A 412 4.95 -0.71 -21.22
CA GLY A 412 3.51 -0.69 -20.92
C GLY A 412 2.96 0.64 -20.45
N GLY A 413 3.75 1.43 -19.73
CA GLY A 413 3.26 2.61 -19.01
C GLY A 413 2.24 2.26 -17.92
N ASN A 414 1.50 3.25 -17.46
CA ASN A 414 0.54 3.05 -16.37
C ASN A 414 -0.58 2.08 -16.78
N PHE A 415 -0.75 1.00 -16.01
CA PHE A 415 -1.69 -0.11 -16.28
C PHE A 415 -1.55 -0.74 -17.68
N GLY A 416 -0.34 -0.76 -18.24
CA GLY A 416 -0.10 -1.41 -19.52
C GLY A 416 -0.84 -0.81 -20.74
N ARG A 417 -1.37 0.40 -20.61
CA ARG A 417 -2.19 1.06 -21.65
C ARG A 417 -1.43 1.36 -22.92
N HIS A 418 -0.11 1.35 -22.87
CA HIS A 418 0.78 1.71 -23.96
C HIS A 418 1.58 0.53 -24.52
N PHE A 419 1.26 -0.70 -24.15
CA PHE A 419 1.94 -1.87 -24.70
C PHE A 419 1.83 -1.92 -26.24
N THR A 420 2.96 -1.77 -26.91
CA THR A 420 3.04 -1.85 -28.37
C THR A 420 3.02 -3.29 -28.87
N LYS A 421 3.68 -4.21 -28.13
CA LYS A 421 3.78 -5.64 -28.48
C LYS A 421 2.43 -6.36 -28.50
N TYR A 422 1.46 -5.90 -27.74
CA TYR A 422 0.15 -6.53 -27.61
C TYR A 422 -0.96 -5.73 -28.30
N ALA A 423 -0.60 -4.84 -29.21
CA ALA A 423 -1.45 -4.03 -30.10
C ALA A 423 -2.76 -3.57 -29.43
N GLY A 424 -2.65 -2.65 -28.49
CA GLY A 424 -3.80 -1.94 -27.90
C GLY A 424 -4.92 -2.87 -27.42
N PHE A 425 -4.85 -3.34 -26.17
CA PHE A 425 -5.90 -4.16 -25.54
C PHE A 425 -7.31 -3.53 -25.60
N THR A 426 -7.40 -2.23 -25.89
CA THR A 426 -8.63 -1.45 -25.80
C THR A 426 -9.66 -1.70 -26.91
N HIS A 427 -9.22 -2.09 -28.11
CA HIS A 427 -10.11 -2.21 -29.29
C HIS A 427 -10.35 -3.64 -29.79
N GLN A 428 -10.06 -4.67 -28.96
CA GLN A 428 -10.15 -6.06 -29.41
C GLN A 428 -11.36 -6.79 -28.79
N SER A 429 -11.83 -7.85 -29.48
CA SER A 429 -12.90 -8.70 -28.96
C SER A 429 -12.49 -9.35 -27.61
N MET A 430 -13.46 -9.65 -26.76
CA MET A 430 -13.25 -10.23 -25.42
C MET A 430 -12.38 -11.50 -25.47
N GLY A 431 -12.64 -12.41 -26.42
CA GLY A 431 -11.86 -13.65 -26.57
C GLY A 431 -10.41 -13.40 -26.96
N LYS A 432 -10.15 -12.42 -27.84
CA LYS A 432 -8.80 -12.08 -28.26
C LYS A 432 -8.00 -11.43 -27.13
N LYS A 433 -8.63 -10.55 -26.35
CA LYS A 433 -8.03 -9.98 -25.12
C LYS A 433 -7.64 -11.07 -24.13
N TYR A 434 -8.52 -12.04 -23.91
CA TYR A 434 -8.28 -13.17 -23.01
C TYR A 434 -7.05 -13.98 -23.47
N PHE A 435 -6.99 -14.35 -24.74
CA PHE A 435 -5.87 -15.11 -25.31
C PHE A 435 -4.55 -14.34 -25.24
N LEU A 436 -4.54 -13.04 -25.57
CA LEU A 436 -3.33 -12.20 -25.50
C LEU A 436 -2.80 -12.05 -24.07
N LYS A 437 -3.69 -11.94 -23.07
CA LYS A 437 -3.28 -11.93 -21.66
C LYS A 437 -2.63 -13.24 -21.23
N ILE A 438 -3.21 -14.38 -21.59
CA ILE A 438 -2.60 -15.69 -21.32
C ILE A 438 -1.25 -15.80 -22.00
N TRP A 439 -1.17 -15.46 -23.29
CA TRP A 439 0.08 -15.52 -24.05
C TRP A 439 1.17 -14.63 -23.45
N ARG A 440 0.82 -13.41 -23.04
CA ARG A 440 1.73 -12.53 -22.29
C ARG A 440 2.23 -13.19 -21.02
N ASN A 441 1.34 -13.74 -20.21
CA ASN A 441 1.67 -14.33 -18.92
C ASN A 441 2.50 -15.62 -19.06
N MET A 442 2.38 -16.35 -20.15
CA MET A 442 3.22 -17.51 -20.43
C MET A 442 4.72 -17.15 -20.55
N HIS A 443 5.08 -15.92 -20.98
CA HIS A 443 6.45 -15.45 -20.98
C HIS A 443 7.04 -15.33 -19.55
N PHE A 444 6.18 -15.17 -18.54
CA PHE A 444 6.59 -15.06 -17.14
C PHE A 444 6.71 -16.40 -16.42
N VAL A 445 6.31 -17.53 -17.03
CA VAL A 445 6.37 -18.88 -16.40
C VAL A 445 7.78 -19.21 -15.92
N ARG A 446 8.81 -18.85 -16.70
CA ARG A 446 10.21 -19.08 -16.32
C ARG A 446 10.62 -18.33 -15.05
N TYR A 447 10.00 -17.20 -14.77
CA TYR A 447 10.34 -16.31 -13.67
C TYR A 447 9.43 -16.49 -12.45
N TYR A 448 8.14 -16.71 -12.69
CA TYR A 448 7.07 -16.79 -11.70
C TYR A 448 6.09 -17.95 -12.00
N PRO A 449 6.57 -19.21 -12.00
CA PRO A 449 5.77 -20.34 -12.48
C PRO A 449 4.45 -20.51 -11.74
N ALA A 450 4.46 -20.36 -10.41
CA ALA A 450 3.26 -20.57 -9.59
C ALA A 450 2.12 -19.63 -9.95
N GLU A 451 2.41 -18.35 -10.17
CA GLU A 451 1.41 -17.34 -10.47
C GLU A 451 1.00 -17.39 -11.96
N ALA A 452 2.00 -17.47 -12.86
CA ALA A 452 1.75 -17.47 -14.30
C ALA A 452 0.95 -18.69 -14.78
N LEU A 453 1.16 -19.87 -14.20
CA LEU A 453 0.39 -21.09 -14.52
C LEU A 453 -0.98 -21.10 -13.86
N SER A 454 -1.15 -20.42 -12.73
CA SER A 454 -2.45 -20.33 -12.03
C SER A 454 -3.37 -19.29 -12.64
N GLU A 455 -2.84 -18.28 -13.32
CA GLU A 455 -3.60 -17.16 -13.88
C GLU A 455 -4.70 -17.62 -14.86
N PRO A 456 -4.45 -18.47 -15.86
CA PRO A 456 -5.51 -18.95 -16.76
C PRO A 456 -6.62 -19.68 -16.02
N ILE A 457 -6.28 -20.45 -14.98
CA ILE A 457 -7.24 -21.20 -14.17
C ILE A 457 -8.11 -20.23 -13.36
N PHE A 458 -7.47 -19.28 -12.67
CA PHE A 458 -8.18 -18.28 -11.88
C PHE A 458 -9.08 -17.41 -12.75
N ARG A 459 -8.60 -16.96 -13.91
CA ARG A 459 -9.36 -16.15 -14.88
C ARG A 459 -10.58 -16.90 -15.42
N THR A 460 -10.43 -18.16 -15.75
CA THR A 460 -11.53 -19.01 -16.22
C THR A 460 -12.58 -19.20 -15.10
N TRP A 461 -12.14 -19.52 -13.89
CA TRP A 461 -13.02 -19.63 -12.72
C TRP A 461 -13.74 -18.31 -12.44
N HIS A 462 -13.04 -17.16 -12.48
CA HIS A 462 -13.61 -15.85 -12.27
C HIS A 462 -14.64 -15.48 -13.33
N PHE A 463 -14.41 -15.87 -14.59
CA PHE A 463 -15.39 -15.69 -15.66
C PHE A 463 -16.70 -16.42 -15.34
N PHE A 464 -16.65 -17.71 -14.99
CA PHE A 464 -17.84 -18.46 -14.61
C PHE A 464 -18.50 -17.93 -13.34
N TRP A 465 -17.70 -17.49 -12.37
CA TRP A 465 -18.22 -16.84 -11.18
C TRP A 465 -19.02 -15.57 -11.52
N ARG A 466 -18.51 -14.73 -12.43
CA ARG A 466 -19.23 -13.52 -12.89
C ARG A 466 -20.53 -13.89 -13.61
N VAL A 467 -20.51 -14.85 -14.51
CA VAL A 467 -21.71 -15.30 -15.23
C VAL A 467 -22.79 -15.79 -14.24
N LYS A 468 -22.40 -16.55 -13.21
CA LYS A 468 -23.32 -17.04 -12.17
C LYS A 468 -23.87 -15.94 -11.27
N ASN A 469 -23.10 -14.89 -10.99
CA ASN A 469 -23.46 -13.83 -10.05
C ASN A 469 -23.87 -12.51 -10.75
N LYS A 470 -23.99 -12.51 -12.06
CA LYS A 470 -24.57 -11.42 -12.84
C LYS A 470 -26.08 -11.48 -12.62
N LYS A 471 -26.61 -10.47 -11.93
CA LYS A 471 -28.06 -10.27 -11.75
C LYS A 471 -28.58 -9.34 -12.80
#